data_68c170522a665965d4facd79ce94e5d5
#
_entry.id   68c170522a665965d4facd79ce94e5d5
#
_cell.length_a   1.000
_cell.length_b   1.000
_cell.length_c   1.000
_cell.angle_alpha   90.00
_cell.angle_beta   90.00
_cell.angle_gamma   90.00
#
_symmetry.space_group_name_H-M   'P 1'
#
loop_
_entity.id
_entity.type
_entity.pdbx_description
1 polymer ?
#
loop_
_entity_poly.entity_id
_entity_poly.type
_entity_poly.pdbx_seq_one_letter_code
_entity_poly.pdbx_strand_id
1 'polypeptide(L)'
;EICNGLPEGAPLVLNYDDKFLRAAKLPAHVKPVWFSLADENADVCALSIRQEEDGMSFVLEDQEEGTFVVKIPAMGKHNVANALAAYCAATRLGCDPRGVIKGLSNFEQTGRRQKVVHSKGVTVIEDCYNANPDSMKAALAMFKEFPCKRRFALLGDMLELGELSREAHEELGRLAAESGLYCPVSYTHL
;
A
#
# COMPACT_ATOMS: atom_id res chain seq x y z
N GLU A 1 -10.08 20.34 -2.12
CA GLU A 1 -9.13 21.48 -1.97
C GLU A 1 -7.87 21.28 -2.81
N ILE A 2 -7.24 20.08 -2.76
CA ILE A 2 -5.97 19.81 -3.47
C ILE A 2 -6.06 20.11 -4.98
N CYS A 3 -7.21 19.82 -5.58
CA CYS A 3 -7.42 20.04 -7.02
C CYS A 3 -7.44 21.53 -7.43
N ASN A 4 -7.71 22.45 -6.48
CA ASN A 4 -7.82 23.88 -6.79
C ASN A 4 -6.46 24.51 -7.14
N GLY A 5 -5.36 23.88 -6.73
CA GLY A 5 -3.99 24.32 -7.03
C GLY A 5 -3.42 23.73 -8.32
N LEU A 6 -4.15 22.83 -8.99
CA LEU A 6 -3.67 22.19 -10.20
C LEU A 6 -3.93 23.07 -11.44
N PRO A 7 -2.99 23.17 -12.38
CA PRO A 7 -3.19 23.90 -13.62
C PRO A 7 -4.17 23.18 -14.55
N GLU A 8 -4.65 23.89 -15.58
CA GLU A 8 -5.51 23.35 -16.62
C GLU A 8 -4.88 22.13 -17.30
N GLY A 9 -5.64 21.04 -17.36
CA GLY A 9 -5.20 19.78 -17.96
C GLY A 9 -4.21 18.96 -17.13
N ALA A 10 -3.93 19.34 -15.88
CA ALA A 10 -3.04 18.58 -15.02
C ALA A 10 -3.59 17.17 -14.73
N PRO A 11 -2.73 16.13 -14.70
CA PRO A 11 -3.14 14.80 -14.30
C PRO A 11 -3.47 14.76 -12.80
N LEU A 12 -4.59 14.15 -12.46
CA LEU A 12 -5.01 13.86 -11.09
C LEU A 12 -5.09 12.36 -10.91
N VAL A 13 -4.09 11.78 -10.24
CA VAL A 13 -4.01 10.33 -10.01
C VAL A 13 -4.92 9.94 -8.86
N LEU A 14 -5.80 8.97 -9.09
CA LEU A 14 -6.86 8.58 -8.18
C LEU A 14 -6.96 7.05 -8.05
N ASN A 15 -7.20 6.58 -6.83
CA ASN A 15 -7.45 5.17 -6.56
C ASN A 15 -8.90 4.81 -6.93
N TYR A 16 -9.08 3.97 -7.94
CA TYR A 16 -10.38 3.50 -8.40
C TYR A 16 -11.06 2.56 -7.41
N ASP A 17 -10.29 1.87 -6.54
CA ASP A 17 -10.82 0.97 -5.52
C ASP A 17 -11.49 1.75 -4.37
N ASP A 18 -11.25 3.06 -4.25
CA ASP A 18 -11.87 3.94 -3.25
C ASP A 18 -13.23 4.45 -3.76
N LYS A 19 -14.31 4.00 -3.09
CA LYS A 19 -15.68 4.39 -3.41
C LYS A 19 -15.97 5.88 -3.27
N PHE A 20 -15.27 6.57 -2.36
CA PHE A 20 -15.46 8.01 -2.15
C PHE A 20 -14.79 8.82 -3.25
N LEU A 21 -13.60 8.41 -3.68
CA LEU A 21 -12.93 9.04 -4.82
C LEU A 21 -13.73 8.85 -6.10
N ARG A 22 -14.27 7.66 -6.35
CA ARG A 22 -15.14 7.42 -7.53
C ARG A 22 -16.42 8.26 -7.53
N ALA A 23 -16.99 8.52 -6.36
CA ALA A 23 -18.19 9.33 -6.21
C ALA A 23 -17.90 10.85 -6.18
N ALA A 24 -16.64 11.25 -6.10
CA ALA A 24 -16.27 12.64 -5.99
C ALA A 24 -16.53 13.42 -7.28
N LYS A 25 -17.07 14.64 -7.15
CA LYS A 25 -17.18 15.58 -8.28
C LYS A 25 -15.81 16.20 -8.51
N LEU A 26 -15.16 15.80 -9.58
CA LEU A 26 -13.87 16.35 -9.98
C LEU A 26 -14.05 17.67 -10.73
N PRO A 27 -13.15 18.65 -10.54
CA PRO A 27 -13.15 19.88 -11.32
C PRO A 27 -12.88 19.59 -12.80
N ALA A 28 -13.54 20.34 -13.68
CA ALA A 28 -13.43 20.14 -15.13
C ALA A 28 -12.03 20.42 -15.71
N HIS A 29 -11.21 21.17 -14.98
CA HIS A 29 -9.87 21.56 -15.44
C HIS A 29 -8.79 20.50 -15.20
N VAL A 30 -9.08 19.42 -14.45
CA VAL A 30 -8.12 18.33 -14.21
C VAL A 30 -8.42 17.11 -15.07
N LYS A 31 -7.40 16.33 -15.39
CA LYS A 31 -7.52 15.04 -16.08
C LYS A 31 -7.39 13.90 -15.07
N PRO A 32 -8.47 13.20 -14.71
CA PRO A 32 -8.37 12.04 -13.82
C PRO A 32 -7.58 10.93 -14.52
N VAL A 33 -6.71 10.29 -13.73
CA VAL A 33 -5.98 9.07 -14.09
C VAL A 33 -6.25 8.05 -12.99
N TRP A 34 -6.96 7.01 -13.32
CA TRP A 34 -7.40 6.02 -12.36
C TRP A 34 -6.48 4.82 -12.32
N PHE A 35 -6.12 4.37 -11.12
CA PHE A 35 -5.44 3.10 -10.93
C PHE A 35 -6.23 2.17 -10.03
N SER A 36 -6.07 0.84 -10.22
CA SER A 36 -6.77 -0.20 -9.44
C SER A 36 -5.92 -1.42 -9.19
N LEU A 37 -6.19 -2.11 -8.07
CA LEU A 37 -5.66 -3.44 -7.79
C LEU A 37 -6.61 -4.58 -8.22
N ALA A 38 -7.82 -4.26 -8.67
CA ALA A 38 -8.86 -5.25 -8.91
C ALA A 38 -9.70 -5.01 -10.16
N ASP A 39 -9.82 -3.78 -10.66
CA ASP A 39 -10.72 -3.40 -11.75
C ASP A 39 -9.95 -3.02 -13.01
N GLU A 40 -10.11 -3.79 -14.07
CA GLU A 40 -9.47 -3.61 -15.38
C GLU A 40 -10.04 -2.40 -16.16
N ASN A 41 -11.12 -1.78 -15.68
CA ASN A 41 -11.63 -0.55 -16.28
C ASN A 41 -10.87 0.71 -15.86
N ALA A 42 -9.95 0.60 -14.89
CA ALA A 42 -9.04 1.68 -14.54
C ALA A 42 -8.01 1.91 -15.66
N ASP A 43 -7.50 3.14 -15.80
CA ASP A 43 -6.48 3.46 -16.82
C ASP A 43 -5.21 2.62 -16.62
N VAL A 44 -4.87 2.33 -15.37
CA VAL A 44 -3.74 1.47 -14.99
C VAL A 44 -4.19 0.47 -13.94
N CYS A 45 -3.94 -0.82 -14.15
CA CYS A 45 -4.28 -1.85 -13.17
C CYS A 45 -3.13 -2.80 -12.87
N ALA A 46 -3.19 -3.45 -11.69
CA ALA A 46 -2.26 -4.51 -11.32
C ALA A 46 -2.98 -5.87 -11.32
N LEU A 47 -2.47 -6.77 -12.15
CA LEU A 47 -2.96 -8.14 -12.28
C LEU A 47 -1.95 -9.13 -11.72
N SER A 48 -2.42 -10.34 -11.39
CA SER A 48 -1.53 -11.44 -10.95
C SER A 48 -0.60 -11.05 -9.80
N ILE A 49 -1.11 -10.29 -8.83
CA ILE A 49 -0.33 -9.81 -7.69
C ILE A 49 0.09 -11.00 -6.82
N ARG A 50 1.40 -11.12 -6.56
CA ARG A 50 2.00 -12.19 -5.75
C ARG A 50 2.97 -11.61 -4.75
N GLN A 51 2.96 -12.19 -3.54
CA GLN A 51 3.99 -11.91 -2.54
C GLN A 51 5.18 -12.82 -2.79
N GLU A 52 6.36 -12.23 -2.88
CA GLU A 52 7.65 -12.89 -3.01
C GLU A 52 8.37 -12.84 -1.65
N GLU A 53 9.54 -13.47 -1.56
CA GLU A 53 10.35 -13.43 -0.33
C GLU A 53 10.82 -12.01 0.03
N ASP A 54 11.18 -11.22 -0.99
CA ASP A 54 11.78 -9.89 -0.84
C ASP A 54 10.88 -8.74 -1.28
N GLY A 55 9.57 -8.98 -1.54
CA GLY A 55 8.70 -7.94 -2.03
C GLY A 55 7.43 -8.43 -2.70
N MET A 56 6.95 -7.66 -3.66
CA MET A 56 5.77 -7.99 -4.46
C MET A 56 6.12 -8.06 -5.94
N SER A 57 5.49 -9.01 -6.66
CA SER A 57 5.49 -9.06 -8.12
C SER A 57 4.07 -8.96 -8.65
N PHE A 58 3.90 -8.29 -9.78
CA PHE A 58 2.61 -8.13 -10.43
C PHE A 58 2.77 -7.80 -11.91
N VAL A 59 1.69 -7.96 -12.66
CA VAL A 59 1.60 -7.48 -14.04
C VAL A 59 0.89 -6.12 -14.00
N LEU A 60 1.58 -5.07 -14.41
CA LEU A 60 1.00 -3.74 -14.59
C LEU A 60 0.48 -3.66 -16.02
N GLU A 61 -0.78 -3.31 -16.18
CA GLU A 61 -1.43 -3.03 -17.45
C GLU A 61 -1.82 -1.56 -17.49
N ASP A 62 -1.26 -0.83 -18.45
CA ASP A 62 -1.58 0.57 -18.74
C ASP A 62 -2.24 0.61 -20.12
N GLN A 63 -3.46 1.15 -20.20
CA GLN A 63 -4.25 1.21 -21.44
C GLN A 63 -3.55 2.03 -22.56
N GLU A 64 -2.66 2.96 -22.19
CA GLU A 64 -1.91 3.79 -23.15
C GLU A 64 -0.52 3.20 -23.48
N GLU A 65 0.19 2.64 -22.49
CA GLU A 65 1.61 2.28 -22.60
C GLU A 65 1.85 0.77 -22.71
N GLY A 66 0.82 -0.05 -22.47
CA GLY A 66 0.86 -1.50 -22.58
C GLY A 66 1.14 -2.24 -21.28
N THR A 67 1.67 -3.46 -21.39
CA THR A 67 1.76 -4.40 -20.27
C THR A 67 3.21 -4.61 -19.85
N PHE A 68 3.45 -4.61 -18.52
CA PHE A 68 4.78 -4.74 -17.92
C PHE A 68 4.77 -5.72 -16.76
N VAL A 69 5.83 -6.49 -16.60
CA VAL A 69 6.07 -7.26 -15.38
C VAL A 69 6.87 -6.40 -14.41
N VAL A 70 6.32 -6.18 -13.23
CA VAL A 70 6.90 -5.29 -12.21
C VAL A 70 7.23 -6.10 -10.96
N LYS A 71 8.41 -5.82 -10.38
CA LYS A 71 8.78 -6.27 -9.03
C LYS A 71 9.15 -5.07 -8.20
N ILE A 72 8.67 -5.01 -6.98
CA ILE A 72 9.00 -3.96 -6.02
C ILE A 72 9.54 -4.58 -4.73
N PRO A 73 10.62 -4.04 -4.14
CA PRO A 73 11.19 -4.53 -2.88
C PRO A 73 10.41 -4.01 -1.67
N ALA A 74 9.08 -4.15 -1.71
CA ALA A 74 8.17 -3.70 -0.66
C ALA A 74 7.01 -4.69 -0.53
N MET A 75 6.67 -5.05 0.70
CA MET A 75 5.65 -6.06 1.00
C MET A 75 4.23 -5.48 1.02
N GLY A 76 3.25 -6.32 0.68
CA GLY A 76 1.84 -6.03 0.82
C GLY A 76 1.20 -5.28 -0.35
N LYS A 77 -0.08 -5.56 -0.58
CA LYS A 77 -0.85 -5.01 -1.70
C LYS A 77 -0.96 -3.48 -1.68
N HIS A 78 -0.93 -2.87 -0.50
CA HIS A 78 -0.93 -1.40 -0.40
C HIS A 78 0.32 -0.77 -1.04
N ASN A 79 1.47 -1.46 -1.01
CA ASN A 79 2.67 -0.98 -1.71
C ASN A 79 2.58 -1.20 -3.22
N VAL A 80 1.81 -2.18 -3.69
CA VAL A 80 1.45 -2.28 -5.12
C VAL A 80 0.59 -1.08 -5.52
N ALA A 81 -0.42 -0.69 -4.72
CA ALA A 81 -1.22 0.51 -4.98
C ALA A 81 -0.36 1.79 -5.01
N ASN A 82 0.58 1.94 -4.06
CA ASN A 82 1.53 3.05 -4.05
C ASN A 82 2.42 3.06 -5.31
N ALA A 83 2.87 1.89 -5.76
CA ALA A 83 3.67 1.76 -6.98
C ALA A 83 2.86 2.14 -8.24
N LEU A 84 1.58 1.73 -8.34
CA LEU A 84 0.70 2.17 -9.42
C LEU A 84 0.50 3.68 -9.40
N ALA A 85 0.25 4.28 -8.25
CA ALA A 85 0.10 5.73 -8.11
C ALA A 85 1.36 6.48 -8.55
N ALA A 86 2.53 6.00 -8.13
CA ALA A 86 3.82 6.59 -8.54
C ALA A 86 4.08 6.42 -10.03
N TYR A 87 3.76 5.25 -10.59
CA TYR A 87 3.85 4.99 -12.02
C TYR A 87 2.95 5.94 -12.82
N CYS A 88 1.68 6.04 -12.47
CA CYS A 88 0.74 6.95 -13.12
C CYS A 88 1.23 8.40 -13.07
N ALA A 89 1.67 8.87 -11.89
CA ALA A 89 2.15 10.23 -11.74
C ALA A 89 3.37 10.51 -12.64
N ALA A 90 4.35 9.60 -12.65
CA ALA A 90 5.58 9.79 -13.42
C ALA A 90 5.34 9.73 -14.93
N THR A 91 4.58 8.73 -15.42
CA THR A 91 4.32 8.55 -16.86
C THR A 91 3.46 9.68 -17.42
N ARG A 92 2.44 10.13 -16.69
CA ARG A 92 1.60 11.25 -17.12
C ARG A 92 2.31 12.61 -17.03
N LEU A 93 3.48 12.66 -16.39
CA LEU A 93 4.41 13.80 -16.45
C LEU A 93 5.49 13.64 -17.53
N GLY A 94 5.43 12.59 -18.36
CA GLY A 94 6.29 12.38 -19.50
C GLY A 94 7.53 11.53 -19.24
N CYS A 95 7.61 10.84 -18.09
CA CYS A 95 8.69 9.88 -17.87
C CYS A 95 8.49 8.60 -18.70
N ASP A 96 9.59 8.03 -19.20
CA ASP A 96 9.56 6.75 -19.89
C ASP A 96 9.07 5.61 -18.97
N PRO A 97 8.03 4.84 -19.36
CA PRO A 97 7.44 3.78 -18.53
C PRO A 97 8.47 2.75 -18.05
N ARG A 98 9.40 2.33 -18.89
CA ARG A 98 10.44 1.36 -18.52
C ARG A 98 11.41 1.94 -17.50
N GLY A 99 11.74 3.22 -17.63
CA GLY A 99 12.54 3.96 -16.68
C GLY A 99 11.86 4.03 -15.30
N VAL A 100 10.55 4.31 -15.26
CA VAL A 100 9.75 4.32 -14.04
C VAL A 100 9.73 2.94 -13.37
N ILE A 101 9.49 1.87 -14.14
CA ILE A 101 9.47 0.50 -13.63
C ILE A 101 10.83 0.11 -13.04
N LYS A 102 11.93 0.48 -13.71
CA LYS A 102 13.28 0.27 -13.18
C LYS A 102 13.48 1.03 -11.86
N GLY A 103 12.97 2.26 -11.76
CA GLY A 103 12.99 3.04 -10.51
C GLY A 103 12.20 2.36 -9.39
N LEU A 104 11.01 1.86 -9.68
CA LEU A 104 10.19 1.11 -8.72
C LEU A 104 10.87 -0.17 -8.24
N SER A 105 11.58 -0.87 -9.13
CA SER A 105 12.32 -2.10 -8.78
C SER A 105 13.57 -1.84 -7.93
N ASN A 106 14.12 -0.63 -8.00
CA ASN A 106 15.27 -0.19 -7.21
C ASN A 106 14.87 0.68 -6.01
N PHE A 107 13.60 0.69 -5.66
CA PHE A 107 13.11 1.48 -4.53
C PHE A 107 13.76 1.01 -3.23
N GLU A 108 14.33 1.94 -2.48
CA GLU A 108 14.84 1.70 -1.15
C GLU A 108 13.84 2.24 -0.11
N GLN A 109 13.39 1.37 0.76
CA GLN A 109 12.51 1.78 1.86
C GLN A 109 13.24 2.72 2.81
N THR A 110 12.70 3.90 3.01
CA THR A 110 13.24 4.88 3.96
C THR A 110 12.61 4.69 5.33
N GLY A 111 13.45 4.77 6.39
CA GLY A 111 12.98 4.66 7.76
C GLY A 111 12.69 3.22 8.21
N ARG A 112 11.84 3.09 9.25
CA ARG A 112 11.43 1.80 9.84
C ARG A 112 10.04 1.40 9.31
N ARG A 113 9.89 1.36 7.99
CA ARG A 113 8.65 0.94 7.31
C ARG A 113 8.87 -0.42 6.68
N GLN A 114 8.24 -1.46 7.21
CA GLN A 114 8.27 -2.85 6.72
C GLN A 114 9.69 -3.38 6.41
N LYS A 115 10.68 -2.96 7.19
CA LYS A 115 12.05 -3.44 7.03
C LYS A 115 12.15 -4.89 7.49
N VAL A 116 12.50 -5.77 6.59
CA VAL A 116 12.70 -7.18 6.89
C VAL A 116 14.14 -7.41 7.36
N VAL A 117 14.28 -8.03 8.53
CA VAL A 117 15.57 -8.39 9.13
C VAL A 117 15.57 -9.87 9.47
N HIS A 118 16.56 -10.60 9.00
CA HIS A 118 16.75 -12.02 9.31
C HIS A 118 17.87 -12.18 10.35
N SER A 119 17.55 -12.79 11.48
CA SER A 119 18.54 -13.08 12.54
C SER A 119 18.24 -14.38 13.25
N LYS A 120 19.23 -15.26 13.36
CA LYS A 120 19.18 -16.52 14.12
C LYS A 120 17.94 -17.40 13.85
N GLY A 121 17.51 -17.46 12.58
CA GLY A 121 16.30 -18.22 12.17
C GLY A 121 14.97 -17.54 12.49
N VAL A 122 14.99 -16.28 12.91
CA VAL A 122 13.82 -15.43 13.10
C VAL A 122 13.82 -14.36 12.03
N THR A 123 12.65 -14.13 11.43
CA THR A 123 12.40 -12.97 10.56
C THR A 123 11.65 -11.92 11.35
N VAL A 124 12.19 -10.71 11.41
CA VAL A 124 11.57 -9.55 12.03
C VAL A 124 11.16 -8.58 10.95
N ILE A 125 9.92 -8.12 10.97
CA ILE A 125 9.39 -7.07 10.10
C ILE A 125 9.20 -5.84 10.98
N GLU A 126 10.06 -4.83 10.79
CA GLU A 126 10.00 -3.56 11.51
C GLU A 126 9.09 -2.59 10.74
N ASP A 127 7.91 -2.29 11.29
CA ASP A 127 6.96 -1.32 10.73
C ASP A 127 6.49 -0.38 11.85
N CYS A 128 7.39 0.47 12.32
CA CYS A 128 7.20 1.28 13.53
C CYS A 128 7.43 2.78 13.33
N TYR A 129 7.20 3.28 12.10
CA TYR A 129 7.29 4.72 11.82
C TYR A 129 6.07 5.48 12.34
N ASN A 130 4.88 4.96 12.08
CA ASN A 130 3.59 5.50 12.52
C ASN A 130 2.55 4.39 12.51
N ALA A 131 1.51 4.53 13.35
CA ALA A 131 0.39 3.61 13.42
C ALA A 131 -0.94 4.36 13.23
N ASN A 132 -1.76 3.87 12.31
CA ASN A 132 -3.14 4.29 12.13
C ASN A 132 -3.99 3.07 11.75
N PRO A 133 -5.33 3.13 11.84
CA PRO A 133 -6.19 1.97 11.59
C PRO A 133 -5.95 1.28 10.25
N ASP A 134 -5.76 2.04 9.17
CA ASP A 134 -5.58 1.46 7.83
C ASP A 134 -4.20 0.80 7.66
N SER A 135 -3.14 1.46 8.15
CA SER A 135 -1.79 0.89 8.08
C SER A 135 -1.64 -0.36 8.93
N MET A 136 -2.26 -0.40 10.12
CA MET A 136 -2.25 -1.55 11.00
C MET A 136 -3.03 -2.73 10.40
N LYS A 137 -4.20 -2.48 9.79
CA LYS A 137 -4.96 -3.49 9.04
C LYS A 137 -4.15 -4.06 7.89
N ALA A 138 -3.51 -3.19 7.10
CA ALA A 138 -2.67 -3.61 5.98
C ALA A 138 -1.47 -4.44 6.44
N ALA A 139 -0.82 -4.04 7.53
CA ALA A 139 0.30 -4.78 8.11
C ALA A 139 -0.11 -6.17 8.61
N LEU A 140 -1.24 -6.29 9.33
CA LEU A 140 -1.77 -7.58 9.77
C LEU A 140 -2.18 -8.48 8.60
N ALA A 141 -2.80 -7.93 7.56
CA ALA A 141 -3.18 -8.67 6.36
C ALA A 141 -1.94 -9.24 5.64
N MET A 142 -0.91 -8.42 5.43
CA MET A 142 0.36 -8.85 4.88
C MET A 142 1.03 -9.92 5.74
N PHE A 143 1.04 -9.72 7.06
CA PHE A 143 1.66 -10.64 8.01
C PHE A 143 0.94 -12.00 8.06
N LYS A 144 -0.37 -12.03 7.86
CA LYS A 144 -1.17 -13.26 7.75
C LYS A 144 -0.74 -14.11 6.55
N GLU A 145 -0.41 -13.49 5.43
CA GLU A 145 0.03 -14.15 4.20
C GLU A 145 1.52 -14.55 4.23
N PHE A 146 2.31 -14.00 5.16
CA PHE A 146 3.74 -14.25 5.22
C PHE A 146 4.05 -15.72 5.58
N PRO A 147 4.89 -16.43 4.81
CA PRO A 147 5.17 -17.84 5.02
C PRO A 147 6.03 -18.06 6.27
N CYS A 148 5.43 -18.58 7.35
CA CYS A 148 6.15 -18.90 8.58
C CYS A 148 5.42 -19.95 9.43
N LYS A 149 6.14 -20.58 10.36
CA LYS A 149 5.57 -21.59 11.27
C LYS A 149 4.81 -20.97 12.46
N ARG A 150 5.30 -19.87 12.97
CA ARG A 150 4.72 -19.15 14.12
C ARG A 150 4.83 -17.64 13.88
N ARG A 151 3.78 -16.91 14.24
CA ARG A 151 3.68 -15.45 14.09
C ARG A 151 3.55 -14.79 15.44
N PHE A 152 4.36 -13.80 15.71
CA PHE A 152 4.30 -12.96 16.90
C PHE A 152 4.18 -11.51 16.42
N ALA A 153 3.26 -10.74 16.97
CA ALA A 153 3.13 -9.32 16.67
C ALA A 153 3.30 -8.50 17.95
N LEU A 154 4.13 -7.46 17.88
CA LEU A 154 4.23 -6.41 18.88
C LEU A 154 3.52 -5.20 18.30
N LEU A 155 2.37 -4.85 18.89
CA LEU A 155 1.51 -3.77 18.43
C LEU A 155 1.62 -2.61 19.41
N GLY A 156 1.88 -1.42 18.89
CA GLY A 156 1.86 -0.17 19.63
C GLY A 156 0.53 0.57 19.49
N ASP A 157 0.39 1.68 20.21
CA ASP A 157 -0.78 2.54 20.15
C ASP A 157 -0.92 3.26 18.83
N MET A 158 -2.17 3.51 18.45
CA MET A 158 -2.54 4.44 17.40
C MET A 158 -2.91 5.77 18.04
N LEU A 159 -2.09 6.79 17.82
CA LEU A 159 -2.28 8.13 18.37
C LEU A 159 -3.17 8.99 17.46
N GLU A 160 -3.60 10.14 17.97
CA GLU A 160 -4.35 11.17 17.22
C GLU A 160 -5.74 10.74 16.71
N LEU A 161 -6.34 9.70 17.28
CA LEU A 161 -7.65 9.19 16.86
C LEU A 161 -8.84 9.88 17.56
N GLY A 162 -8.57 10.69 18.59
CA GLY A 162 -9.63 11.36 19.35
C GLY A 162 -10.66 10.36 19.91
N GLU A 163 -11.95 10.64 19.71
CA GLU A 163 -13.05 9.81 20.19
C GLU A 163 -13.13 8.42 19.54
N LEU A 164 -12.53 8.26 18.37
CA LEU A 164 -12.49 6.97 17.63
C LEU A 164 -11.43 6.01 18.18
N SER A 165 -10.58 6.46 19.12
CA SER A 165 -9.44 5.68 19.60
C SER A 165 -9.84 4.31 20.12
N ARG A 166 -10.85 4.25 20.99
CA ARG A 166 -11.31 3.00 21.59
C ARG A 166 -11.82 2.00 20.54
N GLU A 167 -12.70 2.46 19.66
CA GLU A 167 -13.28 1.61 18.62
C GLU A 167 -12.20 1.06 17.67
N ALA A 168 -11.23 1.91 17.26
CA ALA A 168 -10.14 1.53 16.38
C ALA A 168 -9.21 0.47 17.01
N HIS A 169 -8.92 0.59 18.31
CA HIS A 169 -8.10 -0.39 19.03
C HIS A 169 -8.84 -1.72 19.26
N GLU A 170 -10.14 -1.68 19.58
CA GLU A 170 -10.97 -2.88 19.69
C GLU A 170 -11.07 -3.62 18.35
N GLU A 171 -11.20 -2.90 17.24
CA GLU A 171 -11.19 -3.46 15.89
C GLU A 171 -9.83 -4.09 15.56
N LEU A 172 -8.73 -3.39 15.87
CA LEU A 172 -7.39 -3.92 15.67
C LEU A 172 -7.16 -5.21 16.47
N GLY A 173 -7.63 -5.25 17.72
CA GLY A 173 -7.56 -6.45 18.56
C GLY A 173 -8.30 -7.64 17.95
N ARG A 174 -9.50 -7.43 17.39
CA ARG A 174 -10.23 -8.48 16.64
C ARG A 174 -9.45 -8.97 15.42
N LEU A 175 -8.96 -8.06 14.61
CA LEU A 175 -8.18 -8.40 13.42
C LEU A 175 -6.88 -9.15 13.78
N ALA A 176 -6.22 -8.76 14.85
CA ALA A 176 -5.04 -9.46 15.37
C ALA A 176 -5.38 -10.91 15.76
N ALA A 177 -6.49 -11.13 16.48
CA ALA A 177 -6.96 -12.45 16.85
C ALA A 177 -7.26 -13.34 15.62
N GLU A 178 -7.82 -12.76 14.56
CA GLU A 178 -8.15 -13.46 13.31
C GLU A 178 -6.95 -13.69 12.39
N SER A 179 -5.80 -13.04 12.68
CA SER A 179 -4.60 -13.10 11.83
C SER A 179 -3.73 -14.33 12.07
N GLY A 180 -4.17 -15.27 12.93
CA GLY A 180 -3.44 -16.51 13.22
C GLY A 180 -2.13 -16.25 13.97
N LEU A 181 -2.07 -15.25 14.81
CA LEU A 181 -0.94 -14.97 15.70
C LEU A 181 -0.83 -16.06 16.77
N TYR A 182 0.39 -16.51 17.01
CA TYR A 182 0.68 -17.41 18.13
C TYR A 182 0.54 -16.70 19.47
N CYS A 183 0.97 -15.43 19.51
CA CYS A 183 0.80 -14.55 20.66
C CYS A 183 0.83 -13.08 20.17
N PRO A 184 -0.26 -12.32 20.32
CA PRO A 184 -0.20 -10.87 20.21
C PRO A 184 0.39 -10.30 21.51
N VAL A 185 1.29 -9.34 21.40
CA VAL A 185 1.80 -8.57 22.52
C VAL A 185 1.45 -7.11 22.28
N SER A 186 0.56 -6.55 23.09
CA SER A 186 0.35 -5.10 23.15
C SER A 186 1.40 -4.47 24.05
N TYR A 187 2.04 -3.40 23.59
CA TYR A 187 3.08 -2.70 24.35
C TYR A 187 2.49 -1.65 25.30
N THR A 188 1.26 -1.29 25.10
CA THR A 188 0.50 -0.34 25.91
C THR A 188 -0.75 -0.99 26.46
N HIS A 189 -1.23 -0.48 27.58
CA HIS A 189 -2.41 -1.03 28.25
C HIS A 189 -3.65 -0.77 27.37
N LEU A 190 -4.02 -1.78 26.59
CA LEU A 190 -5.33 -1.89 25.96
C LEU A 190 -6.29 -2.63 26.89
#